data_3d1c475ddbc9d33c45fb33e69d26937a
#
_entry.id   3d1c475ddbc9d33c45fb33e69d26937a
#
_cell.length_a   1.000
_cell.length_b   1.000
_cell.length_c   1.000
_cell.angle_alpha   90.00
_cell.angle_beta   90.00
_cell.angle_gamma   90.00
#
_symmetry.space_group_name_H-M   'P 1'
#
loop_
_entity.id
_entity.type
_entity.pdbx_description
1 polymer ?
#
loop_
_entity_poly.entity_id
_entity_poly.type
_entity_poly.pdbx_seq_one_letter_code
_entity_poly.pdbx_strand_id
1 'polypeptide(L)'
;MESTLDQLALKFFKLYAQYEFFLKENDYFVVRGGKILVDWDRFVNEQIGPNFLELMGDSPPSAEFILEFPPKKQIVNEHNKIIWGDVSNNERSVQILFGHISRIRNNLFHGAKFNGTWFSPERNFQLIASAIVVLECFKDRVNLQ
;
A
#
# COMPACT_ATOMS: atom_id res chain seq x y z
N MET A 1 9.74 4.57 19.73
CA MET A 1 9.47 4.57 18.29
C MET A 1 8.99 3.22 17.77
N GLU A 2 9.66 2.13 18.11
CA GLU A 2 9.29 0.79 17.59
C GLU A 2 7.89 0.35 17.99
N SER A 3 7.47 0.58 19.26
CA SER A 3 6.12 0.20 19.69
C SER A 3 5.06 1.03 18.98
N THR A 4 5.34 2.31 18.69
CA THR A 4 4.43 3.15 17.93
C THR A 4 4.34 2.69 16.48
N LEU A 5 5.47 2.27 15.90
CA LEU A 5 5.50 1.76 14.54
C LEU A 5 4.77 0.41 14.46
N ASP A 6 4.94 -0.45 15.45
CA ASP A 6 4.21 -1.72 15.52
C ASP A 6 2.70 -1.48 15.58
N GLN A 7 2.25 -0.51 16.38
CA GLN A 7 0.83 -0.17 16.49
C GLN A 7 0.30 0.37 15.17
N LEU A 8 1.07 1.21 14.51
CA LEU A 8 0.70 1.79 13.22
C LEU A 8 0.61 0.70 12.15
N ALA A 9 1.56 -0.23 12.13
CA ALA A 9 1.56 -1.34 11.20
C ALA A 9 0.33 -2.23 11.41
N LEU A 10 -0.04 -2.49 12.68
CA LEU A 10 -1.24 -3.28 12.96
C LEU A 10 -2.50 -2.59 12.45
N LYS A 11 -2.60 -1.28 12.67
CA LYS A 11 -3.74 -0.50 12.16
C LYS A 11 -3.80 -0.59 10.64
N PHE A 12 -2.67 -0.46 9.97
CA PHE A 12 -2.60 -0.55 8.52
C PHE A 12 -3.04 -1.95 8.04
N PHE A 13 -2.53 -3.01 8.67
CA PHE A 13 -2.91 -4.38 8.30
C PHE A 13 -4.40 -4.62 8.43
N LYS A 14 -5.00 -4.15 9.52
CA LYS A 14 -6.44 -4.32 9.73
C LYS A 14 -7.24 -3.61 8.64
N LEU A 15 -6.86 -2.37 8.34
CA LEU A 15 -7.55 -1.57 7.33
C LEU A 15 -7.38 -2.19 5.94
N TYR A 16 -6.18 -2.61 5.60
CA TYR A 16 -5.91 -3.27 4.33
C TYR A 16 -6.69 -4.58 4.19
N ALA A 17 -6.74 -5.38 5.25
CA ALA A 17 -7.49 -6.63 5.26
C ALA A 17 -8.99 -6.39 5.10
N GLN A 18 -9.53 -5.33 5.70
CA GLN A 18 -10.93 -4.96 5.51
C GLN A 18 -11.21 -4.61 4.05
N TYR A 19 -10.31 -3.86 3.41
CA TYR A 19 -10.43 -3.57 1.98
C TYR A 19 -10.46 -4.87 1.16
N GLU A 20 -9.51 -5.77 1.41
CA GLU A 20 -9.44 -7.02 0.65
C GLU A 20 -10.73 -7.84 0.81
N PHE A 21 -11.24 -7.92 2.03
CA PHE A 21 -12.48 -8.65 2.30
C PHE A 21 -13.65 -8.07 1.50
N PHE A 22 -13.86 -6.76 1.62
CA PHE A 22 -15.00 -6.11 0.95
C PHE A 22 -14.84 -6.08 -0.56
N LEU A 23 -13.64 -5.95 -1.06
CA LEU A 23 -13.41 -5.98 -2.51
C LEU A 23 -13.75 -7.35 -3.09
N LYS A 24 -13.35 -8.42 -2.40
CA LYS A 24 -13.71 -9.78 -2.82
C LYS A 24 -15.22 -10.00 -2.77
N GLU A 25 -15.89 -9.50 -1.72
CA GLU A 25 -17.34 -9.61 -1.59
C GLU A 25 -18.09 -8.85 -2.69
N ASN A 26 -17.46 -7.82 -3.26
CA ASN A 26 -18.06 -6.98 -4.30
C ASN A 26 -17.51 -7.32 -5.70
N ASP A 27 -16.99 -8.53 -5.88
CA ASP A 27 -16.56 -9.07 -7.17
C ASP A 27 -15.29 -8.42 -7.75
N TYR A 28 -14.54 -7.68 -6.94
CA TYR A 28 -13.25 -7.12 -7.37
C TYR A 28 -12.14 -8.13 -7.11
N PHE A 29 -12.19 -9.24 -7.83
CA PHE A 29 -11.16 -10.25 -7.72
C PHE A 29 -10.97 -10.98 -9.04
N VAL A 30 -9.82 -11.64 -9.18
CA VAL A 30 -9.53 -12.56 -10.28
C VAL A 30 -9.02 -13.87 -9.69
N VAL A 31 -9.16 -14.95 -10.44
CA VAL A 31 -8.66 -16.26 -10.04
C VAL A 31 -7.49 -16.63 -10.97
N ARG A 32 -6.32 -16.87 -10.38
CA ARG A 32 -5.14 -17.26 -11.14
C ARG A 32 -4.43 -18.41 -10.44
N GLY A 33 -4.26 -19.53 -11.15
CA GLY A 33 -3.60 -20.70 -10.58
C GLY A 33 -4.26 -21.20 -9.30
N GLY A 34 -5.60 -21.13 -9.24
CA GLY A 34 -6.36 -21.54 -8.07
C GLY A 34 -6.36 -20.54 -6.91
N LYS A 35 -5.68 -19.39 -7.06
CA LYS A 35 -5.63 -18.36 -6.03
C LYS A 35 -6.58 -17.23 -6.35
N ILE A 36 -7.23 -16.70 -5.32
CA ILE A 36 -8.09 -15.53 -5.43
C ILE A 36 -7.26 -14.30 -5.12
N LEU A 37 -7.17 -13.39 -6.09
CA LEU A 37 -6.40 -12.16 -5.97
C LEU A 37 -7.34 -10.96 -6.12
N VAL A 38 -7.17 -9.96 -5.27
CA VAL A 38 -7.95 -8.73 -5.37
C VAL A 38 -7.57 -7.99 -6.65
N ASP A 39 -8.58 -7.55 -7.40
CA ASP A 39 -8.39 -6.75 -8.61
C ASP A 39 -8.41 -5.27 -8.24
N TRP A 40 -7.29 -4.80 -7.68
CA TRP A 40 -7.14 -3.42 -7.23
C TRP A 40 -7.32 -2.42 -8.36
N ASP A 41 -6.76 -2.72 -9.53
CA ASP A 41 -6.81 -1.79 -10.67
C ASP A 41 -8.24 -1.53 -11.11
N ARG A 42 -9.07 -2.58 -11.19
CA ARG A 42 -10.46 -2.40 -11.57
C ARG A 42 -11.21 -1.60 -10.51
N PHE A 43 -10.96 -1.89 -9.24
CA PHE A 43 -11.59 -1.13 -8.15
C PHE A 43 -11.26 0.36 -8.25
N VAL A 44 -9.97 0.71 -8.35
CA VAL A 44 -9.60 2.12 -8.35
C VAL A 44 -10.04 2.82 -9.62
N ASN A 45 -10.08 2.12 -10.76
CA ASN A 45 -10.62 2.68 -12.00
C ASN A 45 -12.09 3.01 -11.89
N GLU A 46 -12.89 2.10 -11.34
CA GLU A 46 -14.34 2.24 -11.33
C GLU A 46 -14.83 3.11 -10.18
N GLN A 47 -14.19 3.04 -9.03
CA GLN A 47 -14.71 3.66 -7.80
C GLN A 47 -13.98 4.94 -7.41
N ILE A 48 -12.79 5.19 -7.91
CA ILE A 48 -12.02 6.38 -7.55
C ILE A 48 -11.75 7.24 -8.78
N GLY A 49 -11.03 6.70 -9.76
CA GLY A 49 -10.76 7.40 -11.02
C GLY A 49 -9.58 8.35 -10.98
N PRO A 50 -9.37 9.11 -12.08
CA PRO A 50 -8.17 9.94 -12.25
C PRO A 50 -8.09 11.17 -11.36
N ASN A 51 -9.22 11.62 -10.80
CA ASN A 51 -9.25 12.80 -9.95
C ASN A 51 -9.04 12.49 -8.48
N PHE A 52 -8.30 11.43 -8.19
CA PHE A 52 -8.14 10.91 -6.83
C PHE A 52 -7.54 11.93 -5.86
N LEU A 53 -6.65 12.80 -6.31
CA LEU A 53 -6.06 13.82 -5.43
C LEU A 53 -7.10 14.86 -4.99
N GLU A 54 -7.99 15.23 -5.89
CA GLU A 54 -9.09 16.15 -5.55
C GLU A 54 -10.06 15.52 -4.56
N LEU A 55 -10.32 14.22 -4.71
CA LEU A 55 -11.23 13.49 -3.83
C LEU A 55 -10.68 13.37 -2.41
N MET A 56 -9.39 13.53 -2.21
CA MET A 56 -8.77 13.44 -0.89
C MET A 56 -8.93 14.71 -0.04
N GLY A 57 -9.51 15.77 -0.59
CA GLY A 57 -9.79 17.00 0.16
C GLY A 57 -8.51 17.66 0.66
N ASP A 58 -8.28 17.62 1.99
CA ASP A 58 -7.12 18.24 2.61
C ASP A 58 -5.94 17.26 2.76
N SER A 59 -6.05 16.05 2.20
CA SER A 59 -5.07 14.98 2.44
C SER A 59 -4.22 14.57 1.23
N PRO A 60 -4.16 15.32 0.09
CA PRO A 60 -3.31 14.94 -1.04
C PRO A 60 -1.84 14.74 -0.68
N PRO A 61 -1.25 15.48 0.31
CA PRO A 61 0.16 15.26 0.64
C PRO A 61 0.54 13.84 0.97
N SER A 62 -0.38 13.06 1.57
CA SER A 62 -0.11 11.64 1.88
C SER A 62 0.05 10.80 0.62
N ALA A 63 -0.83 10.98 -0.36
CA ALA A 63 -0.71 10.28 -1.64
C ALA A 63 0.52 10.75 -2.40
N GLU A 64 0.77 12.06 -2.42
CA GLU A 64 1.92 12.64 -3.09
C GLU A 64 3.23 12.13 -2.50
N PHE A 65 3.29 11.96 -1.18
CA PHE A 65 4.47 11.41 -0.52
C PHE A 65 4.77 9.99 -1.03
N ILE A 66 3.75 9.12 -1.09
CA ILE A 66 3.94 7.74 -1.55
C ILE A 66 4.38 7.72 -3.02
N LEU A 67 3.79 8.58 -3.85
CA LEU A 67 4.15 8.64 -5.26
C LEU A 67 5.55 9.18 -5.48
N GLU A 68 5.98 10.16 -4.67
CA GLU A 68 7.31 10.76 -4.77
C GLU A 68 8.40 9.86 -4.19
N PHE A 69 8.09 9.17 -3.08
CA PHE A 69 9.03 8.32 -2.36
C PHE A 69 8.46 6.90 -2.23
N PRO A 70 8.31 6.19 -3.36
CA PRO A 70 7.64 4.88 -3.32
C PRO A 70 8.41 3.87 -2.48
N PRO A 71 7.70 2.86 -1.93
CA PRO A 71 8.37 1.80 -1.17
C PRO A 71 9.34 1.03 -2.06
N LYS A 72 10.47 0.65 -1.47
CA LYS A 72 11.46 -0.14 -2.19
C LYS A 72 10.95 -1.56 -2.38
N LYS A 73 11.56 -2.29 -3.30
CA LYS A 73 11.25 -3.70 -3.54
C LYS A 73 12.49 -4.55 -3.33
N GLN A 74 12.26 -5.82 -2.98
CA GLN A 74 13.36 -6.77 -2.91
C GLN A 74 13.77 -7.16 -4.32
N ILE A 75 15.07 -7.11 -4.59
CA ILE A 75 15.66 -7.52 -5.86
C ILE A 75 16.89 -8.38 -5.58
N VAL A 76 17.34 -9.11 -6.60
CA VAL A 76 18.56 -9.90 -6.51
C VAL A 76 19.64 -9.17 -7.30
N ASN A 77 20.78 -8.90 -6.64
CA ASN A 77 21.87 -8.20 -7.29
C ASN A 77 22.75 -9.17 -8.09
N GLU A 78 23.84 -8.65 -8.68
CA GLU A 78 24.76 -9.43 -9.51
C GLU A 78 25.50 -10.52 -8.74
N HIS A 79 25.55 -10.41 -7.40
CA HIS A 79 26.18 -11.41 -6.52
C HIS A 79 25.18 -12.42 -5.96
N ASN A 80 23.97 -12.47 -6.54
CA ASN A 80 22.89 -13.35 -6.12
C ASN A 80 22.47 -13.13 -4.66
N LYS A 81 22.54 -11.87 -4.20
CA LYS A 81 22.09 -11.47 -2.87
C LYS A 81 20.83 -10.63 -2.96
N ILE A 82 19.94 -10.81 -1.98
CA ILE A 82 18.72 -10.02 -1.89
C ILE A 82 19.04 -8.64 -1.33
N ILE A 83 18.67 -7.61 -2.06
CA ILE A 83 18.84 -6.22 -1.62
C ILE A 83 17.52 -5.47 -1.83
N TRP A 84 17.41 -4.30 -1.20
CA TRP A 84 16.28 -3.39 -1.43
C TRP A 84 16.63 -2.47 -2.59
N GLY A 85 15.83 -2.52 -3.64
CA GLY A 85 16.05 -1.70 -4.83
C GLY A 85 15.02 -0.59 -4.95
N ASP A 86 15.42 0.49 -5.61
CA ASP A 86 14.52 1.61 -5.88
C ASP A 86 13.50 1.23 -6.96
N VAL A 87 12.31 1.80 -6.82
CA VAL A 87 11.25 1.68 -7.83
C VAL A 87 11.28 2.94 -8.67
N SER A 88 11.56 2.78 -9.96
CA SER A 88 11.59 3.88 -10.90
C SER A 88 10.26 3.91 -11.64
N ASN A 89 9.41 4.85 -11.31
CA ASN A 89 8.13 5.02 -12.00
C ASN A 89 7.70 6.48 -11.89
N ASN A 90 7.57 7.11 -13.06
CA ASN A 90 7.17 8.51 -13.14
C ASN A 90 5.66 8.68 -13.29
N GLU A 91 4.91 7.59 -13.40
CA GLU A 91 3.46 7.66 -13.52
C GLU A 91 2.84 7.98 -12.17
N ARG A 92 1.90 8.92 -12.17
CA ARG A 92 1.24 9.40 -10.95
C ARG A 92 -0.26 9.13 -11.03
N SER A 93 -0.60 7.87 -11.22
CA SER A 93 -1.99 7.43 -11.33
C SER A 93 -2.46 6.79 -10.03
N VAL A 94 -3.78 6.67 -9.89
CA VAL A 94 -4.38 6.00 -8.74
C VAL A 94 -4.03 4.51 -8.73
N GLN A 95 -3.85 3.89 -9.89
CA GLN A 95 -3.42 2.51 -10.00
C GLN A 95 -2.02 2.32 -9.41
N ILE A 96 -1.11 3.22 -9.74
CA ILE A 96 0.25 3.18 -9.23
C ILE A 96 0.27 3.46 -7.74
N LEU A 97 -0.53 4.41 -7.26
CA LEU A 97 -0.63 4.70 -5.84
C LEU A 97 -1.04 3.45 -5.04
N PHE A 98 -2.12 2.78 -5.45
CA PHE A 98 -2.58 1.59 -4.73
C PHE A 98 -1.64 0.41 -4.93
N GLY A 99 -0.93 0.34 -6.06
CA GLY A 99 0.15 -0.63 -6.25
C GLY A 99 1.27 -0.44 -5.25
N HIS A 100 1.65 0.81 -4.98
CA HIS A 100 2.64 1.11 -3.93
C HIS A 100 2.14 0.76 -2.54
N ILE A 101 0.86 1.01 -2.25
CA ILE A 101 0.27 0.64 -0.95
C ILE A 101 0.32 -0.89 -0.77
N SER A 102 0.00 -1.65 -1.81
CA SER A 102 0.12 -3.11 -1.77
C SER A 102 1.56 -3.55 -1.54
N ARG A 103 2.53 -2.84 -2.11
CA ARG A 103 3.94 -3.12 -1.88
C ARG A 103 4.35 -2.83 -0.44
N ILE A 104 3.83 -1.76 0.16
CA ILE A 104 4.07 -1.48 1.59
C ILE A 104 3.62 -2.68 2.42
N ARG A 105 2.43 -3.20 2.15
CA ARG A 105 1.90 -4.37 2.84
C ARG A 105 2.80 -5.59 2.63
N ASN A 106 3.23 -5.83 1.40
CA ASN A 106 4.09 -6.97 1.09
C ASN A 106 5.44 -6.86 1.77
N ASN A 107 6.01 -5.66 1.82
CA ASN A 107 7.30 -5.43 2.46
C ASN A 107 7.25 -5.75 3.96
N LEU A 108 6.11 -5.46 4.61
CA LEU A 108 5.95 -5.79 6.02
C LEU A 108 5.98 -7.29 6.26
N PHE A 109 5.47 -8.10 5.33
CA PHE A 109 5.55 -9.55 5.42
C PHE A 109 6.95 -10.08 5.09
N HIS A 110 7.69 -9.39 4.21
CA HIS A 110 8.89 -9.94 3.60
C HIS A 110 10.18 -9.24 4.05
N GLY A 111 10.20 -8.68 5.25
CA GLY A 111 11.46 -8.26 5.84
C GLY A 111 11.66 -6.80 6.13
N ALA A 112 10.61 -5.97 6.07
CA ALA A 112 10.74 -4.60 6.54
C ALA A 112 10.94 -4.55 8.06
N LYS A 113 10.48 -5.58 8.78
CA LYS A 113 10.73 -5.78 10.20
C LYS A 113 11.61 -7.01 10.36
N PHE A 114 12.85 -6.84 10.82
CA PHE A 114 13.84 -7.89 10.88
C PHE A 114 14.33 -8.09 12.32
N ASN A 115 14.25 -9.33 12.82
CA ASN A 115 14.66 -9.70 14.18
C ASN A 115 14.08 -8.77 15.27
N GLY A 116 12.83 -8.35 15.11
CA GLY A 116 12.19 -7.46 16.05
C GLY A 116 12.58 -5.99 15.89
N THR A 117 13.48 -5.67 14.97
CA THR A 117 13.94 -4.31 14.72
C THR A 117 13.54 -3.89 13.31
N TRP A 118 12.95 -2.71 13.20
CA TRP A 118 12.52 -2.19 11.91
C TRP A 118 13.71 -1.75 11.06
N PHE A 119 13.68 -2.14 9.79
CA PHE A 119 14.61 -1.62 8.78
C PHE A 119 14.12 -0.25 8.32
N SER A 120 14.97 0.78 8.40
CA SER A 120 14.61 2.17 8.05
C SER A 120 13.31 2.62 8.73
N PRO A 121 13.27 2.69 10.08
CA PRO A 121 12.01 2.91 10.79
C PRO A 121 11.33 4.23 10.47
N GLU A 122 12.09 5.30 10.23
CA GLU A 122 11.49 6.60 9.90
C GLU A 122 10.77 6.56 8.57
N ARG A 123 11.38 5.94 7.55
CA ARG A 123 10.78 5.82 6.24
C ARG A 123 9.54 4.93 6.29
N ASN A 124 9.62 3.82 7.00
CA ASN A 124 8.46 2.94 7.16
C ASN A 124 7.32 3.63 7.90
N PHE A 125 7.64 4.40 8.92
CA PHE A 125 6.62 5.18 9.62
C PHE A 125 5.89 6.12 8.66
N GLN A 126 6.63 6.88 7.87
CA GLN A 126 6.04 7.83 6.92
C GLN A 126 5.19 7.14 5.85
N LEU A 127 5.68 6.03 5.31
CA LEU A 127 4.95 5.30 4.27
C LEU A 127 3.68 4.67 4.83
N ILE A 128 3.77 4.04 6.00
CA ILE A 128 2.60 3.39 6.61
C ILE A 128 1.56 4.43 7.01
N ALA A 129 2.00 5.51 7.65
CA ALA A 129 1.09 6.59 8.04
C ALA A 129 0.38 7.19 6.82
N SER A 130 1.13 7.43 5.75
CA SER A 130 0.55 7.98 4.52
C SER A 130 -0.43 7.01 3.88
N ALA A 131 -0.10 5.71 3.87
CA ALA A 131 -1.00 4.69 3.32
C ALA A 131 -2.30 4.61 4.11
N ILE A 132 -2.23 4.72 5.43
CA ILE A 132 -3.44 4.75 6.27
C ILE A 132 -4.33 5.93 5.89
N VAL A 133 -3.75 7.11 5.71
CA VAL A 133 -4.53 8.29 5.33
C VAL A 133 -5.23 8.07 3.98
N VAL A 134 -4.52 7.52 3.00
CA VAL A 134 -5.12 7.23 1.69
C VAL A 134 -6.28 6.24 1.84
N LEU A 135 -6.06 5.14 2.55
CA LEU A 135 -7.10 4.12 2.72
C LEU A 135 -8.31 4.66 3.49
N GLU A 136 -8.08 5.51 4.50
CA GLU A 136 -9.18 6.15 5.23
C GLU A 136 -9.98 7.09 4.33
N CYS A 137 -9.32 7.80 3.41
CA CYS A 137 -10.00 8.71 2.50
C CYS A 137 -10.99 8.00 1.57
N PHE A 138 -10.69 6.79 1.17
CA PHE A 138 -11.50 6.09 0.16
C PHE A 138 -12.33 4.94 0.72
N LYS A 139 -12.40 4.79 2.04
CA LYS A 139 -13.11 3.64 2.60
C LYS A 139 -14.62 3.65 2.33
N ASP A 140 -15.21 4.83 2.07
CA ASP A 140 -16.61 4.91 1.69
C ASP A 140 -16.89 4.27 0.33
N ARG A 141 -15.85 4.13 -0.49
CA ARG A 141 -15.97 3.51 -1.82
C ARG A 141 -16.10 1.99 -1.73
N VAL A 142 -15.82 1.40 -0.57
CA VAL A 142 -15.95 -0.03 -0.33
C VAL A 142 -16.93 -0.34 0.81
N ASN A 143 -17.67 0.67 1.29
CA ASN A 143 -18.64 0.53 2.36
C ASN A 143 -18.06 -0.02 3.66
N LEU A 144 -16.85 0.37 3.98
CA LEU A 144 -16.24 0.02 5.27
C LEU A 144 -16.89 0.84 6.37
N GLN A 145 -17.17 0.16 7.48
CA GLN A 145 -17.80 0.80 8.65
C GLN A 145 -16.84 0.91 9.81
#